data_911123979dcf0728bfb97d54ceb30c8c
#
_entry.id   911123979dcf0728bfb97d54ceb30c8c
#
_cell.length_a   1.000
_cell.length_b   1.000
_cell.length_c   1.000
_cell.angle_alpha   90.00
_cell.angle_beta   90.00
_cell.angle_gamma   90.00
#
_symmetry.space_group_name_H-M   'P 1'
#
loop_
_entity.id
_entity.type
_entity.pdbx_description
1 polymer ?
#
loop_
_entity_poly.entity_id
_entity_poly.type
_entity_poly.pdbx_seq_one_letter_code
_entity_poly.pdbx_strand_id
1 'polypeptide(L)'
;MARWNSCNLLHVAPDAKRLWSFDAKGGGFALAREQRVPHAEMLPSKGVAKNWTALWQPKLNLAWLPAENIFLRVVELPASNFEETRSMVELQLEKLSPIPVTQIVWTLQVLGTHAAPPKGEAVPENLQTVIVVIAARNQVEEFLGKLEAQGFLADRLEVSMLDQLASLGENADGVYLFPILLGGQNASLVAWWSGGALRNLSFVTLPPSGDRAVELKNQFAHIAWAGELEGWLTASPKWHLVADAANATEWENVLRAALGEPVTVIAPPAPAELAGRTAKRAAAAKDKSSLLPAEFTTRYHQQFVDRLWLRGLFYALIVYGVLLAIYFSAVTWAGVQASSVESQVVGLGGSYTNTMQLKARYGVLKERAQLKYAALDCWQIVAEALPPGINLQRFSFNDGKKLFLSGTCASDQLNLITGQNGFYDSIRYAKLKDQPVFNSNPAGNDQISYRQAGNVITWNFAVELLHVEVETP
;
A
#
# COMPACT_ATOMS: atom_id res chain seq x y z
N MET A 1 9.00 -12.14 16.85
CA MET A 1 9.60 -11.80 15.54
C MET A 1 9.78 -10.30 15.48
N ALA A 2 10.93 -9.80 15.06
CA ALA A 2 11.15 -8.36 14.97
C ALA A 2 10.20 -7.77 13.91
N ARG A 3 9.37 -6.82 14.31
CA ARG A 3 8.46 -6.07 13.42
C ARG A 3 9.25 -5.27 12.34
N TRP A 4 10.53 -5.02 12.59
CA TRP A 4 11.37 -4.14 11.81
C TRP A 4 12.57 -4.89 11.23
N ASN A 5 12.86 -4.69 9.94
CA ASN A 5 13.99 -5.30 9.24
C ASN A 5 15.27 -4.45 9.34
N SER A 6 15.11 -3.14 9.46
CA SER A 6 16.21 -2.20 9.64
C SER A 6 15.79 -1.01 10.48
N CYS A 7 16.76 -0.37 11.10
CA CYS A 7 16.55 0.82 11.91
C CYS A 7 17.61 1.87 11.55
N ASN A 8 17.18 3.11 11.35
CA ASN A 8 18.07 4.25 11.24
C ASN A 8 17.91 5.12 12.47
N LEU A 9 19.00 5.59 13.02
CA LEU A 9 19.00 6.57 14.10
C LEU A 9 19.79 7.81 13.67
N LEU A 10 19.16 8.96 13.76
CA LEU A 10 19.74 10.25 13.46
C LEU A 10 20.00 11.04 14.74
N HIS A 11 21.21 11.55 14.89
CA HIS A 11 21.62 12.48 15.90
C HIS A 11 22.12 13.77 15.26
N VAL A 12 21.51 14.88 15.60
CA VAL A 12 21.94 16.22 15.19
C VAL A 12 22.83 16.75 16.31
N ALA A 13 24.12 16.45 16.20
CA ALA A 13 25.12 16.94 17.15
C ALA A 13 25.59 18.35 16.74
N PRO A 14 26.21 19.15 17.64
CA PRO A 14 26.68 20.52 17.31
C PRO A 14 27.71 20.57 16.16
N ASP A 15 28.52 19.53 16.02
CA ASP A 15 29.58 19.42 15.02
C ASP A 15 29.12 18.89 13.66
N ALA A 16 28.19 17.95 13.65
CA ALA A 16 27.68 17.32 12.43
C ALA A 16 26.43 16.48 12.74
N LYS A 17 25.73 16.09 11.67
CA LYS A 17 24.70 15.07 11.74
C LYS A 17 25.34 13.68 11.69
N ARG A 18 24.98 12.80 12.62
CA ARG A 18 25.43 11.40 12.67
C ARG A 18 24.24 10.49 12.39
N LEU A 19 24.38 9.64 11.39
CA LEU A 19 23.39 8.66 10.99
C LEU A 19 23.95 7.26 11.15
N TRP A 20 23.33 6.48 12.04
CA TRP A 20 23.62 5.06 12.18
C TRP A 20 22.49 4.27 11.55
N SER A 21 22.87 3.28 10.74
CA SER A 21 21.93 2.33 10.14
C SER A 21 22.22 0.94 10.70
N PHE A 22 21.18 0.28 11.15
CA PHE A 22 21.24 -1.04 11.75
C PHE A 22 20.35 -2.01 10.97
N ASP A 23 20.82 -3.23 10.80
CA ASP A 23 20.07 -4.34 10.23
C ASP A 23 19.63 -5.31 11.34
N ALA A 24 18.42 -5.83 11.23
CA ALA A 24 17.90 -6.82 12.17
C ALA A 24 18.67 -8.13 12.03
N LYS A 25 19.31 -8.58 13.11
CA LYS A 25 20.10 -9.81 13.16
C LYS A 25 19.94 -10.50 14.53
N GLY A 26 19.59 -11.79 14.52
CA GLY A 26 19.58 -12.58 15.75
C GLY A 26 18.67 -12.07 16.86
N GLY A 27 17.53 -11.43 16.51
CA GLY A 27 16.62 -10.86 17.50
C GLY A 27 16.99 -9.48 18.03
N GLY A 28 18.08 -8.86 17.54
CA GLY A 28 18.54 -7.51 17.84
C GLY A 28 18.86 -6.72 16.57
N PHE A 29 19.63 -5.63 16.75
CA PHE A 29 20.11 -4.80 15.67
C PHE A 29 21.64 -4.82 15.65
N ALA A 30 22.23 -5.09 14.48
CA ALA A 30 23.66 -4.98 14.26
C ALA A 30 23.95 -3.72 13.45
N LEU A 31 25.01 -2.99 13.83
CA LEU A 31 25.44 -1.80 13.09
C LEU A 31 25.88 -2.21 11.68
N ALA A 32 25.19 -1.69 10.68
CA ALA A 32 25.51 -1.91 9.28
C ALA A 32 26.34 -0.76 8.72
N ARG A 33 26.05 0.47 9.12
CA ARG A 33 26.71 1.67 8.60
C ARG A 33 26.66 2.84 9.57
N GLU A 34 27.75 3.59 9.67
CA GLU A 34 27.84 4.88 10.33
C GLU A 34 28.21 5.95 9.31
N GLN A 35 27.53 7.09 9.36
CA GLN A 35 27.78 8.23 8.47
C GLN A 35 27.79 9.53 9.27
N ARG A 36 28.80 10.35 9.01
CA ARG A 36 28.87 11.71 9.50
C ARG A 36 28.60 12.65 8.32
N VAL A 37 27.55 13.45 8.42
CA VAL A 37 27.07 14.35 7.37
C VAL A 37 27.17 15.79 7.89
N PRO A 38 27.89 16.68 7.21
CA PRO A 38 27.93 18.10 7.57
C PRO A 38 26.51 18.70 7.64
N HIS A 39 26.34 19.74 8.46
CA HIS A 39 25.01 20.39 8.61
C HIS A 39 24.47 20.96 7.30
N ALA A 40 25.36 21.46 6.43
CA ALA A 40 24.99 22.04 5.13
C ALA A 40 24.51 20.99 4.10
N GLU A 41 24.89 19.73 4.25
CA GLU A 41 24.55 18.68 3.30
C GLU A 41 23.24 17.99 3.65
N MET A 42 22.53 17.54 2.61
CA MET A 42 21.30 16.74 2.76
C MET A 42 21.64 15.31 3.19
N LEU A 43 20.74 14.70 3.94
CA LEU A 43 20.86 13.29 4.30
C LEU A 43 20.75 12.38 3.07
N PRO A 44 21.48 11.25 3.02
CA PRO A 44 21.44 10.33 1.88
C PRO A 44 20.04 9.69 1.74
N SER A 45 19.30 10.12 0.73
CA SER A 45 17.90 9.71 0.51
C SER A 45 17.71 8.19 0.41
N LYS A 46 18.69 7.45 -0.18
CA LYS A 46 18.63 5.98 -0.28
C LYS A 46 18.61 5.29 1.09
N GLY A 47 19.27 5.89 2.11
CA GLY A 47 19.33 5.33 3.46
C GLY A 47 18.07 5.62 4.26
N VAL A 48 17.58 6.85 4.21
CA VAL A 48 16.55 7.37 5.14
C VAL A 48 15.13 7.35 4.60
N ALA A 49 14.95 7.47 3.27
CA ALA A 49 13.63 7.48 2.68
C ALA A 49 12.99 6.07 2.69
N LYS A 50 11.71 6.02 3.04
CA LYS A 50 10.89 4.81 2.91
C LYS A 50 10.43 4.68 1.46
N ASN A 51 10.77 3.55 0.84
CA ASN A 51 10.39 3.20 -0.53
C ASN A 51 9.38 2.04 -0.50
N TRP A 52 9.01 1.55 -1.68
CA TRP A 52 8.17 0.34 -1.84
C TRP A 52 8.66 -0.86 -1.04
N THR A 53 9.97 -1.03 -0.91
CA THR A 53 10.57 -2.10 -0.12
C THR A 53 10.15 -2.04 1.35
N ALA A 54 9.82 -0.87 1.88
CA ALA A 54 9.37 -0.72 3.25
C ALA A 54 8.00 -1.37 3.53
N LEU A 55 7.24 -1.74 2.50
CA LEU A 55 6.01 -2.53 2.63
C LEU A 55 6.29 -3.98 3.05
N TRP A 56 7.39 -4.56 2.58
CA TRP A 56 7.80 -5.94 2.90
C TRP A 56 8.97 -6.00 3.87
N GLN A 57 9.78 -4.95 3.90
CA GLN A 57 10.91 -4.78 4.79
C GLN A 57 10.74 -3.49 5.59
N PRO A 58 9.92 -3.50 6.63
CA PRO A 58 9.63 -2.31 7.41
C PRO A 58 10.89 -1.73 8.04
N LYS A 59 11.07 -0.42 7.83
CA LYS A 59 12.18 0.37 8.30
C LYS A 59 11.73 1.32 9.39
N LEU A 60 12.45 1.37 10.51
CA LEU A 60 12.22 2.26 11.63
C LEU A 60 13.20 3.44 11.56
N ASN A 61 12.71 4.66 11.48
CA ASN A 61 13.51 5.87 11.52
C ASN A 61 13.36 6.54 12.90
N LEU A 62 14.45 6.61 13.63
CA LEU A 62 14.54 7.22 14.95
C LEU A 62 15.33 8.53 14.87
N ALA A 63 14.99 9.51 15.68
CA ALA A 63 15.81 10.67 15.90
C ALA A 63 15.98 10.94 17.40
N TRP A 64 17.19 11.30 17.79
CA TRP A 64 17.43 11.81 19.16
C TRP A 64 17.06 13.29 19.23
N LEU A 65 16.14 13.59 20.14
CA LEU A 65 15.80 14.97 20.48
C LEU A 65 16.97 15.60 21.25
N PRO A 66 17.42 16.82 20.88
CA PRO A 66 18.48 17.51 21.60
C PRO A 66 18.15 17.72 23.08
N ALA A 67 19.16 17.61 23.94
CA ALA A 67 19.01 17.69 25.39
C ALA A 67 18.42 19.03 25.87
N GLU A 68 18.69 20.10 25.16
CA GLU A 68 18.19 21.46 25.47
C GLU A 68 16.67 21.62 25.35
N ASN A 69 16.04 20.68 24.66
CA ASN A 69 14.60 20.69 24.39
C ASN A 69 13.79 19.81 25.35
N ILE A 70 14.41 19.25 26.41
CA ILE A 70 13.76 18.30 27.29
C ILE A 70 13.89 18.68 28.75
N PHE A 71 12.88 18.31 29.52
CA PHE A 71 12.87 18.31 30.96
C PHE A 71 12.70 16.88 31.48
N LEU A 72 13.52 16.48 32.41
CA LEU A 72 13.48 15.16 33.02
C LEU A 72 12.94 15.26 34.44
N ARG A 73 12.06 14.33 34.83
CA ARG A 73 11.53 14.19 36.18
C ARG A 73 11.54 12.73 36.59
N VAL A 74 11.87 12.48 37.82
CA VAL A 74 11.79 11.15 38.40
C VAL A 74 10.59 11.11 39.33
N VAL A 75 9.79 10.07 39.18
CA VAL A 75 8.60 9.84 40.01
C VAL A 75 8.59 8.40 40.48
N GLU A 76 8.26 8.19 41.72
CA GLU A 76 8.01 6.88 42.29
C GLU A 76 6.51 6.62 42.36
N LEU A 77 6.10 5.51 41.74
CA LEU A 77 4.70 5.11 41.62
C LEU A 77 4.54 3.66 42.07
N PRO A 78 3.35 3.24 42.55
CA PRO A 78 3.05 1.83 42.75
C PRO A 78 3.33 1.03 41.46
N ALA A 79 3.93 -0.16 41.62
CA ALA A 79 4.23 -1.03 40.51
C ALA A 79 2.94 -1.44 39.78
N SER A 80 2.83 -1.11 38.51
CA SER A 80 1.64 -1.33 37.70
C SER A 80 2.00 -1.55 36.24
N ASN A 81 1.01 -1.84 35.41
CA ASN A 81 1.23 -1.95 33.95
C ASN A 81 1.47 -0.56 33.32
N PHE A 82 2.00 -0.55 32.10
CA PHE A 82 2.37 0.68 31.39
C PHE A 82 1.21 1.69 31.26
N GLU A 83 -0.01 1.23 30.95
CA GLU A 83 -1.17 2.13 30.75
C GLU A 83 -1.63 2.77 32.08
N GLU A 84 -1.63 2.01 33.16
CA GLU A 84 -1.93 2.53 34.51
C GLU A 84 -0.86 3.51 34.96
N THR A 85 0.43 3.16 34.80
CA THR A 85 1.54 4.06 35.10
C THR A 85 1.41 5.35 34.32
N ARG A 86 1.08 5.27 33.03
CA ARG A 86 0.84 6.45 32.17
C ARG A 86 -0.28 7.32 32.73
N SER A 87 -1.39 6.73 33.11
CA SER A 87 -2.52 7.46 33.69
C SER A 87 -2.18 8.14 35.02
N MET A 88 -1.39 7.46 35.90
CA MET A 88 -0.92 8.04 37.14
C MET A 88 0.02 9.23 36.92
N VAL A 89 0.92 9.14 35.94
CA VAL A 89 1.81 10.25 35.54
C VAL A 89 0.99 11.41 34.98
N GLU A 90 0.00 11.11 34.12
CA GLU A 90 -0.85 12.13 33.50
C GLU A 90 -1.57 13.01 34.55
N LEU A 91 -2.08 12.41 35.62
CA LEU A 91 -2.70 13.13 36.76
C LEU A 91 -1.73 14.05 37.47
N GLN A 92 -0.43 13.76 37.47
CA GLN A 92 0.61 14.54 38.13
C GLN A 92 1.32 15.52 37.19
N LEU A 93 0.98 15.54 35.92
CA LEU A 93 1.74 16.22 34.88
C LEU A 93 1.82 17.73 35.10
N GLU A 94 0.77 18.35 35.65
CA GLU A 94 0.78 19.78 36.00
C GLU A 94 1.85 20.14 37.04
N LYS A 95 2.15 19.21 37.95
CA LYS A 95 3.20 19.41 38.98
C LYS A 95 4.59 19.14 38.42
N LEU A 96 4.70 18.22 37.49
CA LEU A 96 5.97 17.76 36.93
C LEU A 96 6.48 18.70 35.82
N SER A 97 5.57 19.33 35.09
CA SER A 97 5.91 20.15 33.95
C SER A 97 6.18 21.60 34.34
N PRO A 98 7.30 22.18 33.86
CA PRO A 98 7.55 23.61 34.00
C PRO A 98 6.76 24.47 32.99
N ILE A 99 6.05 23.84 32.05
CA ILE A 99 5.29 24.46 30.96
C ILE A 99 3.85 23.97 31.05
N PRO A 100 2.84 24.76 30.65
CA PRO A 100 1.45 24.32 30.63
C PRO A 100 1.25 23.01 29.87
N VAL A 101 0.45 22.09 30.40
CA VAL A 101 0.26 20.72 29.86
C VAL A 101 -0.23 20.73 28.43
N THR A 102 -0.99 21.74 28.02
CA THR A 102 -1.47 21.91 26.63
C THR A 102 -0.36 22.20 25.62
N GLN A 103 0.81 22.65 26.08
CA GLN A 103 1.94 23.06 25.24
C GLN A 103 3.10 22.06 25.29
N ILE A 104 2.90 20.88 25.85
CA ILE A 104 3.96 19.88 25.95
C ILE A 104 3.64 18.63 25.17
N VAL A 105 4.72 17.90 24.89
CA VAL A 105 4.73 16.49 24.51
C VAL A 105 5.50 15.76 25.59
N TRP A 106 5.04 14.61 26.01
CA TRP A 106 5.67 13.85 27.06
C TRP A 106 5.65 12.35 26.81
N THR A 107 6.59 11.67 27.42
CA THR A 107 6.67 10.21 27.44
C THR A 107 7.22 9.76 28.79
N LEU A 108 7.15 8.46 29.04
CA LEU A 108 7.70 7.88 30.25
C LEU A 108 8.54 6.64 29.95
N GLN A 109 9.52 6.40 30.82
CA GLN A 109 10.33 5.20 30.87
C GLN A 109 10.32 4.61 32.27
N VAL A 110 9.86 3.38 32.40
CA VAL A 110 9.97 2.63 33.65
C VAL A 110 11.39 2.06 33.73
N LEU A 111 12.12 2.36 34.81
CA LEU A 111 13.48 1.86 35.04
C LEU A 111 13.49 0.50 35.72
N GLY A 112 12.75 0.35 36.77
CA GLY A 112 12.71 -0.88 37.53
C GLY A 112 11.80 -0.78 38.73
N THR A 113 11.60 -1.87 39.43
CA THR A 113 10.84 -1.96 40.67
C THR A 113 11.80 -2.15 41.84
N HIS A 114 11.52 -1.49 42.96
CA HIS A 114 12.28 -1.60 44.20
C HIS A 114 11.32 -1.67 45.39
N ALA A 115 11.81 -2.17 46.53
CA ALA A 115 11.03 -2.19 47.76
C ALA A 115 10.84 -0.77 48.29
N ALA A 116 9.65 -0.46 48.76
CA ALA A 116 9.41 0.80 49.45
C ALA A 116 10.26 0.90 50.72
N PRO A 117 10.83 2.10 51.06
CA PRO A 117 11.51 2.29 52.34
C PRO A 117 10.53 2.07 53.47
N PRO A 118 10.95 1.45 54.61
CA PRO A 118 10.07 1.13 55.71
C PRO A 118 9.63 2.43 56.40
N LYS A 119 8.52 3.00 55.98
CA LYS A 119 7.83 4.10 56.69
C LYS A 119 6.48 3.58 57.16
N GLY A 120 6.17 3.79 58.42
CA GLY A 120 5.10 3.23 59.24
C GLY A 120 3.63 3.35 58.81
N GLU A 121 3.32 3.58 57.54
CA GLU A 121 1.98 3.53 56.97
C GLU A 121 1.96 2.50 55.83
N ALA A 122 0.81 1.92 55.54
CA ALA A 122 0.63 0.90 54.51
C ALA A 122 1.05 1.41 53.11
N VAL A 123 2.34 1.36 52.82
CA VAL A 123 2.96 1.73 51.55
C VAL A 123 2.85 0.53 50.63
N PRO A 124 2.58 0.71 49.34
CA PRO A 124 2.59 -0.40 48.38
C PRO A 124 3.86 -1.22 48.49
N GLU A 125 3.76 -2.55 48.55
CA GLU A 125 4.90 -3.45 48.75
C GLU A 125 6.00 -3.29 47.72
N ASN A 126 5.65 -2.84 46.52
CA ASN A 126 6.60 -2.57 45.43
C ASN A 126 6.33 -1.20 44.80
N LEU A 127 7.37 -0.39 44.72
CA LEU A 127 7.39 0.87 43.99
C LEU A 127 8.17 0.67 42.68
N GLN A 128 7.78 1.43 41.64
CA GLN A 128 8.53 1.53 40.42
C GLN A 128 9.04 2.95 40.20
N THR A 129 10.29 3.06 39.77
CA THR A 129 10.88 4.34 39.40
C THR A 129 10.55 4.62 37.93
N VAL A 130 9.99 5.79 37.68
CA VAL A 130 9.58 6.24 36.36
C VAL A 130 10.28 7.53 36.01
N ILE A 131 10.98 7.57 34.88
CA ILE A 131 11.47 8.83 34.29
C ILE A 131 10.39 9.37 33.41
N VAL A 132 9.94 10.59 33.67
CA VAL A 132 9.04 11.35 32.80
C VAL A 132 9.88 12.32 32.01
N VAL A 133 9.78 12.19 30.67
CA VAL A 133 10.45 13.09 29.71
C VAL A 133 9.41 14.04 29.17
N ILE A 134 9.65 15.33 29.30
CA ILE A 134 8.76 16.41 28.90
C ILE A 134 9.50 17.28 27.91
N ALA A 135 8.86 17.66 26.82
CA ALA A 135 9.40 18.61 25.84
C ALA A 135 8.35 19.64 25.44
N ALA A 136 8.78 20.85 25.14
CA ALA A 136 7.89 21.87 24.62
C ALA A 136 7.45 21.50 23.20
N ARG A 137 6.14 21.51 22.94
CA ARG A 137 5.56 21.09 21.66
C ARG A 137 6.14 21.89 20.48
N ASN A 138 6.24 23.20 20.61
CA ASN A 138 6.77 24.07 19.56
C ASN A 138 8.23 23.71 19.18
N GLN A 139 9.08 23.36 20.16
CA GLN A 139 10.46 22.97 19.90
C GLN A 139 10.53 21.59 19.22
N VAL A 140 9.66 20.65 19.61
CA VAL A 140 9.55 19.35 18.94
C VAL A 140 9.09 19.53 17.51
N GLU A 141 8.09 20.36 17.25
CA GLU A 141 7.59 20.66 15.91
C GLU A 141 8.63 21.35 15.03
N GLU A 142 9.38 22.30 15.57
CA GLU A 142 10.49 22.95 14.87
C GLU A 142 11.59 21.94 14.51
N PHE A 143 11.96 21.08 15.45
CA PHE A 143 12.94 20.03 15.22
C PHE A 143 12.48 19.05 14.12
N LEU A 144 11.23 18.59 14.20
CA LEU A 144 10.62 17.74 13.17
C LEU A 144 10.59 18.43 11.79
N GLY A 145 10.26 19.71 11.75
CA GLY A 145 10.30 20.52 10.51
C GLY A 145 11.71 20.56 9.88
N LYS A 146 12.75 20.71 10.71
CA LYS A 146 14.15 20.65 10.26
C LYS A 146 14.52 19.28 9.70
N LEU A 147 14.04 18.20 10.31
CA LEU A 147 14.26 16.82 9.81
C LEU A 147 13.49 16.56 8.52
N GLU A 148 12.25 17.01 8.44
CA GLU A 148 11.40 16.86 7.26
C GLU A 148 12.00 17.61 6.04
N ALA A 149 12.53 18.81 6.24
CA ALA A 149 13.24 19.57 5.21
C ALA A 149 14.46 18.81 4.65
N GLN A 150 15.06 17.94 5.44
CA GLN A 150 16.17 17.07 5.03
C GLN A 150 15.72 15.71 4.47
N GLY A 151 14.42 15.50 4.32
CA GLY A 151 13.85 14.25 3.83
C GLY A 151 13.80 13.11 4.85
N PHE A 152 14.08 13.39 6.13
CA PHE A 152 14.01 12.42 7.22
C PHE A 152 12.65 12.50 7.92
N LEU A 153 11.83 11.49 7.73
CA LEU A 153 10.57 11.33 8.45
C LEU A 153 10.79 10.39 9.63
N ALA A 154 10.79 10.94 10.83
CA ALA A 154 11.00 10.15 12.06
C ALA A 154 9.72 9.37 12.42
N ASP A 155 9.86 8.08 12.68
CA ASP A 155 8.78 7.26 13.24
C ASP A 155 8.64 7.44 14.74
N ARG A 156 9.77 7.75 15.40
CA ARG A 156 9.82 7.98 16.84
C ARG A 156 10.89 9.03 17.16
N LEU A 157 10.61 9.82 18.17
CA LEU A 157 11.60 10.67 18.82
C LEU A 157 12.00 10.03 20.15
N GLU A 158 13.28 9.87 20.35
CA GLU A 158 13.89 9.21 21.50
C GLU A 158 14.88 10.15 22.18
N VAL A 159 15.29 9.81 23.39
CA VAL A 159 16.24 10.57 24.18
C VAL A 159 17.44 9.68 24.52
N SER A 160 18.63 10.08 24.09
CA SER A 160 19.88 9.31 24.28
C SER A 160 20.22 9.09 25.77
N MET A 161 19.87 10.04 26.63
CA MET A 161 20.18 9.99 28.06
C MET A 161 19.53 8.82 28.77
N LEU A 162 18.35 8.36 28.32
CA LEU A 162 17.68 7.19 28.89
C LEU A 162 18.54 5.92 28.71
N ASP A 163 19.17 5.79 27.55
CA ASP A 163 20.05 4.66 27.26
C ASP A 163 21.43 4.80 27.89
N GLN A 164 21.88 6.05 28.13
CA GLN A 164 23.06 6.32 28.94
C GLN A 164 22.87 5.87 30.39
N LEU A 165 21.74 6.25 31.01
CA LEU A 165 21.38 5.81 32.36
C LEU A 165 21.27 4.29 32.46
N ALA A 166 20.63 3.66 31.46
CA ALA A 166 20.51 2.20 31.40
C ALA A 166 21.87 1.48 31.15
N SER A 167 22.90 2.20 30.69
CA SER A 167 24.23 1.62 30.43
C SER A 167 25.04 1.38 31.69
N LEU A 168 24.71 2.03 32.81
CA LEU A 168 25.44 1.93 34.05
C LEU A 168 25.32 0.56 34.74
N GLY A 169 24.43 -0.32 34.26
CA GLY A 169 24.17 -1.61 34.89
C GLY A 169 23.35 -1.50 36.18
N GLU A 170 23.05 -2.64 36.78
CA GLU A 170 22.30 -2.65 38.05
C GLU A 170 23.12 -2.06 39.20
N ASN A 171 22.79 -0.83 39.65
CA ASN A 171 22.66 -0.45 41.03
C ASN A 171 23.93 -0.26 41.88
N ALA A 172 24.87 0.52 41.45
CA ALA A 172 25.76 1.13 42.44
C ALA A 172 25.11 2.44 42.93
N ASP A 173 24.77 2.52 44.21
CA ASP A 173 24.36 3.77 44.85
C ASP A 173 25.46 4.81 44.68
N GLY A 174 25.06 6.05 44.34
CA GLY A 174 26.00 7.13 44.06
C GLY A 174 25.43 8.18 43.13
N VAL A 175 26.24 9.17 42.84
CA VAL A 175 25.92 10.26 41.91
C VAL A 175 26.70 10.10 40.63
N TYR A 176 26.00 10.06 39.53
CA TYR A 176 26.59 9.90 38.20
C TYR A 176 26.40 11.17 37.39
N LEU A 177 27.52 11.71 36.92
CA LEU A 177 27.54 12.91 36.07
C LEU A 177 27.85 12.52 34.64
N PHE A 178 27.02 12.99 33.69
CA PHE A 178 27.20 12.81 32.29
C PHE A 178 27.38 14.19 31.62
N PRO A 179 28.61 14.60 31.34
CA PRO A 179 28.88 15.85 30.62
C PRO A 179 28.17 15.92 29.29
N ILE A 180 27.51 17.03 29.04
CA ILE A 180 26.78 17.33 27.80
C ILE A 180 26.96 18.80 27.41
N LEU A 181 26.65 19.14 26.16
CA LEU A 181 26.47 20.53 25.76
C LEU A 181 24.97 20.86 25.77
N LEU A 182 24.60 21.88 26.53
CA LEU A 182 23.22 22.37 26.63
C LEU A 182 23.17 23.81 26.09
N GLY A 183 22.60 24.02 24.92
CA GLY A 183 22.57 25.34 24.28
C GLY A 183 23.99 25.95 24.06
N GLY A 184 24.99 25.14 23.83
CA GLY A 184 26.38 25.56 23.68
C GLY A 184 27.14 25.80 24.99
N GLN A 185 26.51 25.60 26.14
CA GLN A 185 27.15 25.68 27.48
C GLN A 185 27.52 24.28 27.97
N ASN A 186 28.63 24.21 28.71
CA ASN A 186 29.01 22.99 29.40
C ASN A 186 27.98 22.71 30.53
N ALA A 187 27.35 21.58 30.48
CA ALA A 187 26.38 21.11 31.43
C ALA A 187 26.62 19.63 31.73
N SER A 188 26.00 19.12 32.76
CA SER A 188 25.99 17.69 33.07
C SER A 188 24.57 17.24 33.44
N LEU A 189 24.17 16.09 32.92
CA LEU A 189 23.05 15.36 33.48
C LEU A 189 23.55 14.68 34.76
N VAL A 190 22.89 14.92 35.89
CA VAL A 190 23.25 14.36 37.20
C VAL A 190 22.16 13.42 37.63
N ALA A 191 22.54 12.18 37.88
CA ALA A 191 21.65 11.10 38.31
C ALA A 191 22.03 10.65 39.72
N TRP A 192 21.10 10.72 40.68
CA TRP A 192 21.27 10.31 42.04
C TRP A 192 20.60 8.95 42.30
N TRP A 193 21.42 7.95 42.61
CA TRP A 193 20.97 6.60 42.92
C TRP A 193 21.15 6.33 44.41
N SER A 194 20.09 5.85 45.04
CA SER A 194 20.12 5.47 46.48
C SER A 194 19.13 4.37 46.76
N GLY A 195 19.56 3.32 47.42
CA GLY A 195 18.76 2.14 47.74
C GLY A 195 18.33 1.38 46.47
N GLY A 196 19.18 1.36 45.46
CA GLY A 196 18.89 0.70 44.18
C GLY A 196 17.87 1.40 43.28
N ALA A 197 17.46 2.62 43.61
CA ALA A 197 16.49 3.42 42.86
C ALA A 197 17.09 4.76 42.42
N LEU A 198 16.70 5.24 41.23
CA LEU A 198 17.00 6.59 40.81
C LEU A 198 16.08 7.56 41.56
N ARG A 199 16.66 8.43 42.38
CA ARG A 199 15.93 9.37 43.25
C ARG A 199 15.78 10.74 42.64
N ASN A 200 16.84 11.23 41.95
CA ASN A 200 16.81 12.54 41.32
C ASN A 200 17.54 12.49 40.00
N LEU A 201 17.05 13.27 39.05
CA LEU A 201 17.63 13.43 37.72
C LEU A 201 17.49 14.90 37.33
N SER A 202 18.61 15.60 37.18
CA SER A 202 18.64 17.04 36.90
C SER A 202 19.77 17.44 36.02
N PHE A 203 19.61 18.56 35.33
CA PHE A 203 20.72 19.21 34.62
C PHE A 203 21.39 20.23 35.51
N VAL A 204 22.69 20.16 35.54
CA VAL A 204 23.56 21.12 36.22
C VAL A 204 24.42 21.79 35.19
N THR A 205 24.43 23.12 35.17
CA THR A 205 25.21 23.90 34.22
C THR A 205 26.51 24.38 34.84
N LEU A 206 27.59 24.32 34.07
CA LEU A 206 28.87 24.82 34.43
C LEU A 206 29.00 26.26 33.92
N PRO A 207 29.08 27.27 34.76
CA PRO A 207 29.16 28.66 34.30
C PRO A 207 30.43 28.91 33.47
N PRO A 208 30.36 29.75 32.42
CA PRO A 208 31.50 30.04 31.56
C PRO A 208 32.59 30.87 32.28
N SER A 209 32.22 31.60 33.33
CA SER A 209 33.10 32.47 34.12
C SER A 209 32.71 32.44 35.58
N GLY A 210 33.63 32.81 36.47
CA GLY A 210 33.46 32.80 37.94
C GLY A 210 34.04 31.56 38.58
N ASP A 211 33.75 31.37 39.89
CA ASP A 211 34.19 30.18 40.64
C ASP A 211 33.28 29.00 40.36
N ARG A 212 33.65 28.24 39.31
CA ARG A 212 32.91 27.08 38.86
C ARG A 212 32.71 26.02 39.92
N ALA A 213 33.68 25.86 40.81
CA ALA A 213 33.64 24.88 41.89
C ALA A 213 32.62 25.26 42.97
N VAL A 214 32.56 26.53 43.35
CA VAL A 214 31.59 27.02 44.35
C VAL A 214 30.16 26.93 43.79
N GLU A 215 29.95 27.31 42.55
CA GLU A 215 28.61 27.26 41.95
C GLU A 215 28.12 25.80 41.83
N LEU A 216 28.97 24.90 41.36
CA LEU A 216 28.66 23.48 41.28
C LEU A 216 28.36 22.87 42.65
N LYS A 217 29.15 23.21 43.64
CA LYS A 217 28.92 22.82 45.04
C LYS A 217 27.56 23.26 45.55
N ASN A 218 27.18 24.52 45.29
CA ASN A 218 25.87 25.03 45.68
C ASN A 218 24.72 24.28 45.02
N GLN A 219 24.82 24.01 43.72
CA GLN A 219 23.80 23.25 42.98
C GLN A 219 23.66 21.83 43.56
N PHE A 220 24.75 21.14 43.84
CA PHE A 220 24.71 19.82 44.48
C PHE A 220 24.19 19.85 45.91
N ALA A 221 24.56 20.86 46.70
CA ALA A 221 24.10 21.01 48.04
C ALA A 221 22.57 21.16 48.15
N HIS A 222 21.96 21.88 47.23
CA HIS A 222 20.50 21.99 47.15
C HIS A 222 19.83 20.63 46.93
N ILE A 223 20.35 19.81 46.01
CA ILE A 223 19.82 18.47 45.72
C ILE A 223 20.04 17.53 46.93
N ALA A 224 21.25 17.55 47.48
CA ALA A 224 21.59 16.72 48.63
C ALA A 224 20.72 17.05 49.84
N TRP A 225 20.52 18.34 50.14
CA TRP A 225 19.65 18.78 51.23
C TRP A 225 18.19 18.36 51.06
N ALA A 226 17.67 18.45 49.80
CA ALA A 226 16.34 17.94 49.50
C ALA A 226 16.27 16.42 49.72
N GLY A 227 17.30 15.68 49.32
CA GLY A 227 17.40 14.24 49.52
C GLY A 227 17.47 13.81 50.99
N GLU A 228 18.17 14.59 51.82
CA GLU A 228 18.21 14.38 53.26
C GLU A 228 16.83 14.63 53.92
N LEU A 229 16.13 15.70 53.49
CA LEU A 229 14.78 16.00 53.98
C LEU A 229 13.77 14.94 53.60
N GLU A 230 13.86 14.43 52.39
CA GLU A 230 13.01 13.34 51.87
C GLU A 230 13.42 11.98 52.44
N GLY A 231 14.61 11.88 53.08
CA GLY A 231 15.12 10.71 53.79
C GLY A 231 15.67 9.61 52.91
N TRP A 232 15.93 9.88 51.62
CA TRP A 232 16.58 8.91 50.73
C TRP A 232 18.11 9.07 50.71
N LEU A 233 18.66 10.23 51.06
CA LEU A 233 20.09 10.44 51.20
C LEU A 233 20.47 10.37 52.69
N THR A 234 21.05 9.23 53.10
CA THR A 234 21.42 8.97 54.49
C THR A 234 22.92 9.03 54.73
N ALA A 235 23.73 9.04 53.72
CA ALA A 235 25.19 9.09 53.78
C ALA A 235 25.76 9.86 52.59
N SER A 236 27.04 10.29 52.71
CA SER A 236 27.73 10.94 51.59
C SER A 236 27.79 10.03 50.38
N PRO A 237 27.32 10.46 49.20
CA PRO A 237 27.28 9.61 48.03
C PRO A 237 28.66 9.45 47.37
N LYS A 238 28.87 8.35 46.70
CA LYS A 238 30.05 8.17 45.81
C LYS A 238 29.85 8.93 44.52
N TRP A 239 30.88 9.63 44.07
CA TRP A 239 30.81 10.45 42.87
C TRP A 239 31.46 9.76 41.67
N HIS A 240 30.71 9.68 40.57
CA HIS A 240 31.12 9.05 39.35
C HIS A 240 30.97 10.03 38.16
N LEU A 241 32.03 10.19 37.39
CA LEU A 241 32.01 11.00 36.15
C LEU A 241 32.05 10.08 34.97
N VAL A 242 30.99 10.07 34.17
CA VAL A 242 30.89 9.27 32.96
C VAL A 242 31.29 10.16 31.77
N ALA A 243 32.59 10.19 31.46
CA ALA A 243 33.13 11.08 30.46
C ALA A 243 34.22 10.42 29.62
N ASP A 244 34.39 10.85 28.39
CA ASP A 244 35.52 10.51 27.55
C ASP A 244 36.78 11.27 28.03
N ALA A 245 37.96 10.83 27.61
CA ALA A 245 39.24 11.40 28.06
C ALA A 245 39.35 12.92 27.80
N ALA A 246 38.70 13.44 26.78
CA ALA A 246 38.74 14.84 26.41
C ALA A 246 37.98 15.73 27.41
N ASN A 247 36.80 15.28 27.85
CA ASN A 247 35.93 16.00 28.80
C ASN A 247 36.23 15.67 30.25
N ALA A 248 36.80 14.48 30.54
CA ALA A 248 37.06 13.99 31.87
C ALA A 248 37.96 14.93 32.69
N THR A 249 39.06 15.41 32.10
CA THR A 249 40.08 16.23 32.82
C THR A 249 39.48 17.56 33.31
N GLU A 250 38.72 18.25 32.46
CA GLU A 250 38.10 19.53 32.86
C GLU A 250 37.09 19.31 33.99
N TRP A 251 36.16 18.38 33.81
CA TRP A 251 35.13 18.09 34.78
C TRP A 251 35.69 17.50 36.07
N GLU A 252 36.66 16.61 36.04
CA GLU A 252 37.27 15.98 37.20
C GLU A 252 37.91 17.03 38.12
N ASN A 253 38.67 17.99 37.50
CA ASN A 253 39.33 19.05 38.25
C ASN A 253 38.32 19.95 38.99
N VAL A 254 37.24 20.36 38.30
CA VAL A 254 36.19 21.20 38.91
C VAL A 254 35.40 20.44 39.96
N LEU A 255 35.06 19.18 39.70
CA LEU A 255 34.36 18.35 40.69
C LEU A 255 35.18 18.09 41.95
N ARG A 256 36.47 17.76 41.79
CA ARG A 256 37.36 17.54 42.91
C ARG A 256 37.53 18.80 43.78
N ALA A 257 37.62 19.98 43.15
CA ALA A 257 37.65 21.26 43.84
C ALA A 257 36.31 21.60 44.54
N ALA A 258 35.18 21.27 43.95
CA ALA A 258 33.83 21.50 44.47
C ALA A 258 33.50 20.59 45.67
N LEU A 259 33.84 19.31 45.55
CA LEU A 259 33.41 18.26 46.50
C LEU A 259 34.43 17.98 47.58
N GLY A 260 35.71 18.19 47.33
CA GLY A 260 36.82 17.80 48.22
C GLY A 260 37.00 16.28 48.34
N GLU A 261 36.35 15.49 47.51
CA GLU A 261 36.36 14.03 47.51
C GLU A 261 36.83 13.48 46.18
N PRO A 262 37.36 12.25 46.14
CA PRO A 262 37.74 11.61 44.88
C PRO A 262 36.56 11.29 44.01
N VAL A 263 36.68 11.54 42.71
CA VAL A 263 35.68 11.23 41.69
C VAL A 263 36.17 10.05 40.85
N THR A 264 35.34 9.04 40.67
CA THR A 264 35.64 7.88 39.84
C THR A 264 35.25 8.16 38.41
N VAL A 265 36.21 8.14 37.48
CA VAL A 265 35.95 8.33 36.06
C VAL A 265 35.58 7.00 35.41
N ILE A 266 34.45 6.98 34.71
CA ILE A 266 33.92 5.82 33.98
C ILE A 266 33.87 6.18 32.50
N ALA A 267 34.37 5.31 31.64
CA ALA A 267 34.29 5.51 30.20
C ALA A 267 32.82 5.40 29.71
N PRO A 268 32.34 6.37 28.93
CA PRO A 268 30.99 6.28 28.36
C PRO A 268 30.92 5.19 27.27
N PRO A 269 29.76 4.60 27.03
CA PRO A 269 29.59 3.69 25.91
C PRO A 269 29.84 4.44 24.58
N ALA A 270 30.35 3.71 23.59
CA ALA A 270 30.54 4.30 22.26
C ALA A 270 29.21 4.82 21.67
N PRO A 271 29.21 5.98 20.98
CA PRO A 271 27.96 6.55 20.45
C PRO A 271 27.17 5.59 19.55
N ALA A 272 27.85 4.75 18.76
CA ALA A 272 27.22 3.73 17.95
C ALA A 272 26.54 2.61 18.79
N GLU A 273 27.17 2.25 19.91
CA GLU A 273 26.60 1.28 20.86
C GLU A 273 25.34 1.85 21.52
N LEU A 274 25.41 3.10 21.96
CA LEU A 274 24.28 3.81 22.54
C LEU A 274 23.11 3.89 21.53
N ALA A 275 23.42 4.22 20.28
CA ALA A 275 22.46 4.23 19.19
C ALA A 275 21.81 2.85 18.96
N GLY A 276 22.60 1.77 19.06
CA GLY A 276 22.11 0.40 18.97
C GLY A 276 21.17 0.02 20.13
N ARG A 277 21.48 0.47 21.35
CA ARG A 277 20.60 0.28 22.54
C ARG A 277 19.28 1.03 22.36
N THR A 278 19.32 2.29 21.91
CA THR A 278 18.12 3.06 21.57
C THR A 278 17.29 2.34 20.48
N ALA A 279 17.93 1.86 19.41
CA ALA A 279 17.25 1.15 18.35
C ALA A 279 16.53 -0.11 18.85
N LYS A 280 17.18 -0.89 19.69
CA LYS A 280 16.61 -2.10 20.30
C LYS A 280 15.42 -1.77 21.20
N ARG A 281 15.57 -0.77 22.09
CA ARG A 281 14.53 -0.31 23.01
C ARG A 281 13.31 0.22 22.23
N ALA A 282 13.54 1.12 21.26
CA ALA A 282 12.49 1.74 20.48
C ALA A 282 11.72 0.74 19.60
N ALA A 283 12.40 -0.28 19.08
CA ALA A 283 11.75 -1.33 18.28
C ALA A 283 10.86 -2.27 19.12
N ALA A 284 11.21 -2.45 20.41
CA ALA A 284 10.42 -3.25 21.34
C ALA A 284 9.29 -2.46 22.03
N ALA A 285 9.40 -1.12 22.02
CA ALA A 285 8.51 -0.24 22.75
C ALA A 285 7.12 -0.12 22.07
N LYS A 286 6.10 0.15 22.88
CA LYS A 286 4.75 0.45 22.42
C LYS A 286 4.70 1.83 21.74
N ASP A 287 3.76 2.03 20.82
CA ASP A 287 3.62 3.28 20.04
C ASP A 287 3.45 4.53 20.94
N LYS A 288 2.81 4.38 22.11
CA LYS A 288 2.57 5.47 23.07
C LYS A 288 3.81 5.92 23.89
N SER A 289 4.95 5.26 23.73
CA SER A 289 6.20 5.58 24.45
C SER A 289 7.17 6.41 23.62
N SER A 290 6.69 7.35 22.80
CA SER A 290 7.49 8.24 21.97
C SER A 290 7.13 9.70 22.23
N LEU A 291 8.11 10.60 22.07
CA LEU A 291 7.88 12.06 22.07
C LEU A 291 7.31 12.59 20.74
N LEU A 292 7.06 11.72 19.79
CA LEU A 292 6.46 12.12 18.50
C LEU A 292 4.96 12.40 18.69
N PRO A 293 4.48 13.62 18.40
CA PRO A 293 3.05 13.92 18.47
C PRO A 293 2.24 13.06 17.50
N ALA A 294 1.02 12.67 17.90
CA ALA A 294 0.17 11.78 17.11
C ALA A 294 -0.17 12.34 15.72
N GLU A 295 -0.27 13.66 15.61
CA GLU A 295 -0.55 14.36 14.34
C GLU A 295 0.57 14.12 13.31
N PHE A 296 1.83 14.14 13.76
CA PHE A 296 2.98 13.87 12.88
C PHE A 296 3.05 12.40 12.46
N THR A 297 2.70 11.47 13.33
CA THR A 297 2.61 10.06 12.97
C THR A 297 1.62 9.84 11.83
N THR A 298 0.42 10.44 11.94
CA THR A 298 -0.61 10.36 10.92
C THR A 298 -0.16 11.05 9.62
N ARG A 299 0.38 12.27 9.73
CA ARG A 299 0.88 13.06 8.60
C ARG A 299 1.99 12.32 7.85
N TYR A 300 2.96 11.74 8.55
CA TYR A 300 4.08 11.03 7.93
C TYR A 300 3.63 9.72 7.27
N HIS A 301 2.66 9.05 7.87
CA HIS A 301 2.04 7.90 7.23
C HIS A 301 1.32 8.29 5.94
N GLN A 302 0.53 9.36 5.96
CA GLN A 302 -0.13 9.89 4.77
C GLN A 302 0.88 10.28 3.69
N GLN A 303 1.92 11.05 4.03
CA GLN A 303 2.98 11.42 3.09
C GLN A 303 3.68 10.21 2.46
N PHE A 304 3.87 9.13 3.22
CA PHE A 304 4.43 7.89 2.70
C PHE A 304 3.48 7.23 1.69
N VAL A 305 2.20 7.13 2.04
CA VAL A 305 1.16 6.56 1.17
C VAL A 305 1.02 7.40 -0.11
N ASP A 306 0.96 8.72 0.01
CA ASP A 306 0.83 9.63 -1.14
C ASP A 306 2.03 9.50 -2.10
N ARG A 307 3.24 9.40 -1.58
CA ARG A 307 4.44 9.15 -2.40
C ARG A 307 4.38 7.81 -3.13
N LEU A 308 3.83 6.77 -2.49
CA LEU A 308 3.62 5.47 -3.13
C LEU A 308 2.58 5.57 -4.24
N TRP A 309 1.46 6.21 -3.99
CA TRP A 309 0.39 6.41 -4.97
C TRP A 309 0.87 7.22 -6.17
N LEU A 310 1.56 8.33 -5.95
CA LEU A 310 2.11 9.15 -7.03
C LEU A 310 3.08 8.36 -7.91
N ARG A 311 3.96 7.55 -7.32
CA ARG A 311 4.86 6.68 -8.09
C ARG A 311 4.09 5.58 -8.81
N GLY A 312 3.12 4.94 -8.16
CA GLY A 312 2.25 3.94 -8.78
C GLY A 312 1.50 4.50 -9.98
N LEU A 313 0.91 5.69 -9.82
CA LEU A 313 0.22 6.38 -10.89
C LEU A 313 1.17 6.71 -12.07
N PHE A 314 2.38 7.16 -11.76
CA PHE A 314 3.39 7.44 -12.78
C PHE A 314 3.77 6.20 -13.59
N TYR A 315 3.99 5.06 -12.92
CA TYR A 315 4.24 3.79 -13.61
C TYR A 315 3.04 3.32 -14.42
N ALA A 316 1.83 3.45 -13.88
CA ALA A 316 0.61 3.13 -14.61
C ALA A 316 0.46 3.99 -15.89
N LEU A 317 0.80 5.27 -15.80
CA LEU A 317 0.78 6.19 -16.94
C LEU A 317 1.84 5.83 -17.99
N ILE A 318 3.04 5.41 -17.57
CA ILE A 318 4.07 4.91 -18.49
C ILE A 318 3.57 3.64 -19.21
N VAL A 319 3.04 2.67 -18.47
CA VAL A 319 2.50 1.42 -19.04
C VAL A 319 1.37 1.75 -20.03
N TYR A 320 0.46 2.65 -19.67
CA TYR A 320 -0.60 3.09 -20.56
C TYR A 320 -0.06 3.78 -21.82
N GLY A 321 0.95 4.64 -21.67
CA GLY A 321 1.62 5.27 -22.82
C GLY A 321 2.28 4.26 -23.76
N VAL A 322 2.93 3.24 -23.19
CA VAL A 322 3.52 2.13 -23.99
C VAL A 322 2.44 1.34 -24.72
N LEU A 323 1.34 0.99 -24.06
CA LEU A 323 0.20 0.30 -24.68
C LEU A 323 -0.41 1.12 -25.81
N LEU A 324 -0.58 2.44 -25.61
CA LEU A 324 -1.01 3.36 -26.67
C LEU A 324 -0.04 3.37 -27.84
N ALA A 325 1.26 3.45 -27.59
CA ALA A 325 2.26 3.41 -28.65
C ALA A 325 2.23 2.09 -29.46
N ILE A 326 2.07 0.96 -28.76
CA ILE A 326 1.89 -0.36 -29.40
C ILE A 326 0.61 -0.38 -30.22
N TYR A 327 -0.50 0.13 -29.67
CA TYR A 327 -1.77 0.20 -30.38
C TYR A 327 -1.67 1.05 -31.67
N PHE A 328 -1.13 2.25 -31.58
CA PHE A 328 -0.95 3.11 -32.76
C PHE A 328 0.02 2.49 -33.79
N SER A 329 1.09 1.84 -33.30
CA SER A 329 2.01 1.12 -34.19
C SER A 329 1.32 -0.03 -34.91
N ALA A 330 0.47 -0.78 -34.24
CA ALA A 330 -0.32 -1.85 -34.86
C ALA A 330 -1.34 -1.31 -35.88
N VAL A 331 -2.03 -0.21 -35.52
CA VAL A 331 -2.99 0.43 -36.43
C VAL A 331 -2.30 0.99 -37.68
N THR A 332 -1.17 1.68 -37.50
CA THR A 332 -0.40 2.21 -38.65
C THR A 332 0.14 1.07 -39.53
N TRP A 333 0.66 0.01 -38.90
CA TRP A 333 1.13 -1.17 -39.65
C TRP A 333 0.00 -1.85 -40.45
N ALA A 334 -1.17 -2.04 -39.79
CA ALA A 334 -2.36 -2.57 -40.48
C ALA A 334 -2.82 -1.65 -41.63
N GLY A 335 -2.76 -0.33 -41.41
CA GLY A 335 -3.08 0.65 -42.46
C GLY A 335 -2.13 0.58 -43.67
N VAL A 336 -0.82 0.43 -43.41
CA VAL A 336 0.17 0.24 -44.48
C VAL A 336 -0.06 -1.08 -45.25
N GLN A 337 -0.39 -2.16 -44.52
CA GLN A 337 -0.75 -3.43 -45.18
C GLN A 337 -2.01 -3.29 -46.01
N ALA A 338 -3.07 -2.66 -45.50
CA ALA A 338 -4.30 -2.44 -46.21
C ALA A 338 -4.06 -1.62 -47.50
N SER A 339 -3.30 -0.53 -47.41
CA SER A 339 -2.96 0.28 -48.59
C SER A 339 -2.09 -0.45 -49.61
N SER A 340 -1.19 -1.34 -49.17
CA SER A 340 -0.38 -2.17 -50.04
C SER A 340 -1.23 -3.20 -50.79
N VAL A 341 -2.22 -3.80 -50.13
CA VAL A 341 -3.17 -4.72 -50.76
C VAL A 341 -4.07 -3.96 -51.75
N GLU A 342 -4.56 -2.79 -51.35
CA GLU A 342 -5.38 -1.95 -52.25
C GLU A 342 -4.63 -1.54 -53.50
N SER A 343 -3.36 -1.16 -53.40
CA SER A 343 -2.51 -0.85 -54.55
C SER A 343 -2.28 -2.06 -55.46
N GLN A 344 -2.14 -3.27 -54.91
CA GLN A 344 -2.04 -4.51 -55.68
C GLN A 344 -3.37 -4.82 -56.42
N VAL A 345 -4.50 -4.61 -55.75
CA VAL A 345 -5.84 -4.80 -56.33
C VAL A 345 -6.07 -3.80 -57.49
N VAL A 346 -5.69 -2.54 -57.29
CA VAL A 346 -5.78 -1.52 -58.37
C VAL A 346 -4.87 -1.87 -59.53
N GLY A 347 -3.66 -2.39 -59.29
CA GLY A 347 -2.74 -2.84 -60.32
C GLY A 347 -3.27 -4.04 -61.13
N LEU A 348 -4.08 -4.90 -60.51
CA LEU A 348 -4.74 -6.03 -61.17
C LEU A 348 -6.11 -5.67 -61.80
N GLY A 349 -6.55 -4.41 -61.64
CA GLY A 349 -7.92 -3.96 -61.90
C GLY A 349 -8.45 -4.17 -63.31
N GLY A 350 -7.58 -4.14 -64.30
CA GLY A 350 -8.01 -4.39 -65.69
C GLY A 350 -8.39 -5.86 -65.98
N SER A 351 -7.70 -6.78 -65.41
CA SER A 351 -7.95 -8.22 -65.60
C SER A 351 -9.03 -8.75 -64.61
N TYR A 352 -9.12 -8.20 -63.44
CA TYR A 352 -10.12 -8.59 -62.42
C TYR A 352 -11.54 -8.16 -62.83
N THR A 353 -11.69 -6.93 -63.35
CA THR A 353 -13.00 -6.41 -63.81
C THR A 353 -13.54 -7.25 -64.92
N ASN A 354 -12.68 -7.64 -65.90
CA ASN A 354 -13.07 -8.53 -66.96
C ASN A 354 -13.49 -9.94 -66.49
N THR A 355 -12.74 -10.47 -65.54
CA THR A 355 -13.04 -11.80 -64.96
C THR A 355 -14.34 -11.78 -64.17
N MET A 356 -14.61 -10.72 -63.39
CA MET A 356 -15.87 -10.54 -62.68
C MET A 356 -17.05 -10.36 -63.61
N GLN A 357 -16.90 -9.58 -64.73
CA GLN A 357 -17.94 -9.44 -65.73
C GLN A 357 -18.21 -10.76 -66.43
N LEU A 358 -17.16 -11.53 -66.80
CA LEU A 358 -17.29 -12.87 -67.32
C LEU A 358 -17.99 -13.84 -66.38
N LYS A 359 -17.61 -13.81 -65.09
CA LYS A 359 -18.24 -14.63 -64.05
C LYS A 359 -19.72 -14.25 -63.85
N ALA A 360 -20.03 -12.96 -63.85
CA ALA A 360 -21.41 -12.48 -63.74
C ALA A 360 -22.24 -12.91 -64.94
N ARG A 361 -21.68 -12.76 -66.21
CA ARG A 361 -22.34 -13.24 -67.42
C ARG A 361 -22.51 -14.76 -67.40
N TYR A 362 -21.49 -15.50 -66.95
CA TYR A 362 -21.59 -16.95 -66.82
C TYR A 362 -22.66 -17.35 -65.80
N GLY A 363 -22.74 -16.65 -64.68
CA GLY A 363 -23.78 -16.90 -63.68
C GLY A 363 -25.18 -16.70 -64.21
N VAL A 364 -25.42 -15.58 -64.90
CA VAL A 364 -26.73 -15.29 -65.52
C VAL A 364 -27.07 -16.31 -66.63
N LEU A 365 -26.10 -16.69 -67.48
CA LEU A 365 -26.31 -17.68 -68.48
C LEU A 365 -26.59 -19.09 -67.90
N LYS A 366 -25.88 -19.44 -66.84
CA LYS A 366 -26.09 -20.70 -66.10
C LYS A 366 -27.48 -20.73 -65.47
N GLU A 367 -27.87 -19.64 -64.75
CA GLU A 367 -29.21 -19.52 -64.22
C GLU A 367 -30.31 -19.60 -65.25
N ARG A 368 -30.14 -18.91 -66.36
CA ARG A 368 -31.08 -19.05 -67.53
C ARG A 368 -31.14 -20.45 -68.10
N ALA A 369 -30.00 -21.14 -68.19
CA ALA A 369 -29.95 -22.51 -68.70
C ALA A 369 -30.62 -23.50 -67.70
N GLN A 370 -30.46 -23.31 -66.42
CA GLN A 370 -31.12 -24.12 -65.37
C GLN A 370 -32.63 -23.84 -65.28
N LEU A 371 -33.03 -22.59 -65.46
CA LEU A 371 -34.44 -22.21 -65.46
C LEU A 371 -35.18 -22.57 -66.74
N LYS A 372 -34.48 -22.85 -67.77
CA LYS A 372 -35.08 -23.15 -69.14
C LYS A 372 -36.09 -24.29 -69.11
N TYR A 373 -35.85 -25.28 -68.24
CA TYR A 373 -36.72 -26.46 -68.14
C TYR A 373 -37.39 -26.57 -66.75
N ALA A 374 -37.04 -25.70 -65.82
CA ALA A 374 -37.55 -25.77 -64.44
C ALA A 374 -39.10 -25.75 -64.37
N ALA A 375 -39.73 -24.97 -65.17
CA ALA A 375 -41.21 -24.97 -65.24
C ALA A 375 -41.77 -26.29 -65.78
N LEU A 376 -41.11 -26.93 -66.70
CA LEU A 376 -41.51 -28.25 -67.26
C LEU A 376 -41.24 -29.36 -66.21
N ASP A 377 -40.12 -29.30 -65.54
CA ASP A 377 -39.78 -30.22 -64.44
C ASP A 377 -40.78 -30.11 -63.30
N CYS A 378 -41.15 -28.90 -62.91
CA CYS A 378 -42.23 -28.66 -61.97
C CYS A 378 -43.57 -29.18 -62.42
N TRP A 379 -43.89 -28.99 -63.74
CA TRP A 379 -45.14 -29.51 -64.34
C TRP A 379 -45.15 -31.04 -64.27
N GLN A 380 -44.05 -31.70 -64.66
CA GLN A 380 -43.93 -33.15 -64.55
C GLN A 380 -44.17 -33.66 -63.13
N ILE A 381 -43.48 -33.07 -62.13
CA ILE A 381 -43.66 -33.45 -60.75
C ILE A 381 -45.10 -33.30 -60.33
N VAL A 382 -45.75 -32.18 -60.66
CA VAL A 382 -47.12 -31.92 -60.26
C VAL A 382 -48.09 -32.92 -60.94
N ALA A 383 -47.86 -33.24 -62.25
CA ALA A 383 -48.66 -34.21 -63.01
C ALA A 383 -48.55 -35.64 -62.46
N GLU A 384 -47.33 -36.03 -62.00
CA GLU A 384 -47.07 -37.35 -61.41
C GLU A 384 -47.62 -37.47 -59.97
N ALA A 385 -47.62 -36.39 -59.22
CA ALA A 385 -48.07 -36.37 -57.85
C ALA A 385 -49.59 -36.13 -57.69
N LEU A 386 -50.29 -35.71 -58.76
CA LEU A 386 -51.71 -35.33 -58.63
C LEU A 386 -52.61 -36.57 -58.46
N PRO A 387 -53.24 -36.70 -57.26
CA PRO A 387 -54.14 -37.87 -57.03
C PRO A 387 -55.42 -37.80 -57.81
N PRO A 388 -56.03 -38.95 -58.19
CA PRO A 388 -57.30 -38.94 -58.84
C PRO A 388 -58.39 -38.39 -57.87
N GLY A 389 -59.19 -37.43 -58.36
CA GLY A 389 -60.24 -36.75 -57.61
C GLY A 389 -59.94 -35.33 -57.24
N ILE A 390 -58.71 -34.83 -57.40
CA ILE A 390 -58.31 -33.46 -57.23
C ILE A 390 -58.26 -32.71 -58.53
N ASN A 391 -58.96 -31.59 -58.68
CA ASN A 391 -58.91 -30.75 -59.86
C ASN A 391 -57.94 -29.59 -59.64
N LEU A 392 -56.84 -29.54 -60.44
CA LEU A 392 -55.94 -28.42 -60.53
C LEU A 392 -56.53 -27.32 -61.37
N GLN A 393 -56.76 -26.14 -60.81
CA GLN A 393 -57.31 -24.99 -61.54
C GLN A 393 -56.29 -24.01 -62.00
N ARG A 394 -55.19 -23.87 -61.23
CA ARG A 394 -54.15 -22.95 -61.56
C ARG A 394 -52.77 -23.57 -61.28
N PHE A 395 -51.93 -23.46 -62.18
CA PHE A 395 -50.48 -23.70 -62.09
C PHE A 395 -49.79 -22.42 -62.55
N SER A 396 -49.07 -21.78 -61.62
CA SER A 396 -48.36 -20.53 -61.90
C SER A 396 -46.94 -20.66 -61.38
N PHE A 397 -46.00 -20.44 -62.24
CA PHE A 397 -44.59 -20.45 -61.92
C PHE A 397 -44.05 -19.01 -61.95
N ASN A 398 -43.87 -18.40 -60.79
CA ASN A 398 -43.51 -16.99 -60.67
C ASN A 398 -42.03 -16.81 -60.37
N ASP A 399 -41.42 -15.78 -61.00
CA ASP A 399 -40.04 -15.36 -60.79
C ASP A 399 -39.00 -16.46 -61.00
N GLY A 400 -39.37 -17.56 -61.65
CA GLY A 400 -38.48 -18.71 -61.89
C GLY A 400 -38.12 -19.50 -60.63
N LYS A 401 -38.77 -19.22 -59.46
CA LYS A 401 -38.44 -19.80 -58.16
C LYS A 401 -39.62 -20.33 -57.39
N LYS A 402 -40.81 -19.72 -57.55
CA LYS A 402 -41.98 -20.10 -56.81
C LYS A 402 -43.04 -20.74 -57.71
N LEU A 403 -43.43 -21.92 -57.31
CA LEU A 403 -44.56 -22.62 -57.91
C LEU A 403 -45.80 -22.41 -57.09
N PHE A 404 -46.83 -21.83 -57.64
CA PHE A 404 -48.13 -21.60 -57.02
C PHE A 404 -49.18 -22.56 -57.63
N LEU A 405 -49.79 -23.34 -56.76
CA LEU A 405 -50.80 -24.32 -57.14
C LEU A 405 -52.12 -23.99 -56.45
N SER A 406 -53.21 -24.03 -57.20
CA SER A 406 -54.54 -23.94 -56.59
C SER A 406 -55.51 -24.82 -57.38
N GLY A 407 -56.50 -25.32 -56.67
CA GLY A 407 -57.48 -26.21 -57.23
C GLY A 407 -58.67 -26.46 -56.34
N THR A 408 -59.48 -27.42 -56.72
CA THR A 408 -60.69 -27.82 -56.00
C THR A 408 -60.77 -29.34 -55.81
N CYS A 409 -61.31 -29.75 -54.70
CA CYS A 409 -61.65 -31.16 -54.43
C CYS A 409 -62.98 -31.30 -53.73
N ALA A 410 -63.55 -32.49 -53.69
CA ALA A 410 -64.72 -32.79 -52.89
C ALA A 410 -64.41 -32.78 -51.40
N SER A 411 -65.37 -32.48 -50.56
CA SER A 411 -65.21 -32.31 -49.11
C SER A 411 -64.70 -33.57 -48.40
N ASP A 412 -64.97 -34.73 -48.93
CA ASP A 412 -64.50 -36.04 -48.42
C ASP A 412 -63.06 -36.39 -48.82
N GLN A 413 -62.49 -35.63 -49.71
CA GLN A 413 -61.12 -35.85 -50.25
C GLN A 413 -60.08 -34.90 -49.72
N LEU A 414 -60.38 -34.10 -48.70
CA LEU A 414 -59.42 -33.17 -48.11
C LEU A 414 -58.12 -33.85 -47.62
N ASN A 415 -58.24 -35.04 -47.08
CA ASN A 415 -57.10 -35.85 -46.64
C ASN A 415 -56.11 -36.22 -47.75
N LEU A 416 -56.55 -36.26 -49.00
CA LEU A 416 -55.65 -36.50 -50.15
C LEU A 416 -54.72 -35.29 -50.41
N ILE A 417 -55.08 -34.11 -49.90
CA ILE A 417 -54.27 -32.89 -50.06
C ILE A 417 -53.41 -32.64 -48.83
N THR A 418 -54.04 -32.72 -47.60
CA THR A 418 -53.42 -32.28 -46.32
C THR A 418 -52.94 -33.44 -45.45
N GLY A 419 -53.23 -34.70 -45.82
CA GLY A 419 -52.87 -35.90 -45.06
C GLY A 419 -51.34 -36.17 -45.12
N GLN A 420 -50.83 -37.01 -44.21
CA GLN A 420 -49.47 -37.55 -44.32
C GLN A 420 -49.29 -38.29 -45.66
N ASN A 421 -48.31 -37.88 -46.43
CA ASN A 421 -48.08 -38.24 -47.83
C ASN A 421 -49.22 -37.78 -48.80
N GLY A 422 -50.00 -36.75 -48.42
CA GLY A 422 -50.93 -36.10 -49.33
C GLY A 422 -50.23 -35.33 -50.44
N PHE A 423 -51.01 -34.76 -51.37
CA PHE A 423 -50.52 -34.02 -52.51
C PHE A 423 -49.55 -32.90 -52.13
N TYR A 424 -49.81 -32.17 -51.09
CA TYR A 424 -48.92 -31.11 -50.57
C TYR A 424 -47.55 -31.67 -50.17
N ASP A 425 -47.52 -32.73 -49.39
CA ASP A 425 -46.29 -33.35 -48.94
C ASP A 425 -45.55 -34.02 -50.09
N SER A 426 -46.28 -34.67 -50.99
CA SER A 426 -45.70 -35.31 -52.18
C SER A 426 -44.99 -34.32 -53.06
N ILE A 427 -45.53 -33.12 -53.27
CA ILE A 427 -44.86 -32.03 -54.00
C ILE A 427 -43.66 -31.49 -53.21
N ARG A 428 -43.86 -31.25 -51.93
CA ARG A 428 -42.80 -30.68 -51.08
C ARG A 428 -41.56 -31.52 -50.95
N TYR A 429 -41.73 -32.83 -50.90
CA TYR A 429 -40.62 -33.77 -50.82
C TYR A 429 -40.24 -34.45 -52.15
N ALA A 430 -40.79 -33.91 -53.24
CA ALA A 430 -40.54 -34.44 -54.56
C ALA A 430 -39.02 -34.38 -54.92
N LYS A 431 -38.54 -35.47 -55.48
CA LYS A 431 -37.15 -35.60 -55.97
C LYS A 431 -37.16 -35.82 -57.46
N LEU A 432 -36.33 -35.07 -58.13
CA LEU A 432 -36.04 -35.31 -59.57
C LEU A 432 -34.59 -35.78 -59.70
N LYS A 433 -34.36 -36.96 -60.27
CA LYS A 433 -33.02 -37.58 -60.36
C LYS A 433 -32.29 -37.67 -59.02
N ASP A 434 -32.99 -38.09 -57.96
CA ASP A 434 -32.54 -38.23 -56.56
C ASP A 434 -32.17 -36.92 -55.84
N GLN A 435 -32.40 -35.76 -56.44
CA GLN A 435 -32.17 -34.47 -55.77
C GLN A 435 -33.52 -33.84 -55.38
N PRO A 436 -33.64 -33.26 -54.18
CA PRO A 436 -34.84 -32.54 -53.80
C PRO A 436 -34.99 -31.29 -54.64
N VAL A 437 -36.21 -31.08 -55.19
CA VAL A 437 -36.50 -29.96 -56.12
C VAL A 437 -37.00 -28.74 -55.39
N PHE A 438 -37.70 -28.93 -54.29
CA PHE A 438 -38.35 -27.86 -53.52
C PHE A 438 -37.75 -27.72 -52.10
N ASN A 439 -37.84 -26.52 -51.55
CA ASN A 439 -37.41 -26.22 -50.19
C ASN A 439 -38.36 -26.89 -49.21
N SER A 440 -37.81 -27.74 -48.33
CA SER A 440 -38.60 -28.48 -47.32
C SER A 440 -39.10 -27.61 -46.19
N ASN A 441 -38.59 -26.37 -46.00
CA ASN A 441 -39.04 -25.43 -44.98
C ASN A 441 -39.77 -24.25 -45.60
N PRO A 442 -41.12 -24.29 -45.64
CA PRO A 442 -41.88 -23.16 -46.20
C PRO A 442 -41.77 -21.93 -45.31
N ALA A 443 -41.47 -20.78 -45.89
CA ALA A 443 -41.63 -19.49 -45.22
C ALA A 443 -43.13 -19.25 -44.96
N GLY A 444 -43.46 -18.66 -43.81
CA GLY A 444 -44.82 -18.61 -43.22
C GLY A 444 -46.05 -18.40 -44.10
N ASN A 445 -45.91 -17.79 -45.33
CA ASN A 445 -47.01 -17.60 -46.27
C ASN A 445 -47.16 -18.72 -47.32
N ASP A 446 -46.29 -19.66 -47.37
CA ASP A 446 -46.24 -20.74 -48.37
C ASP A 446 -46.94 -22.02 -47.84
N GLN A 447 -47.59 -21.94 -46.69
CA GLN A 447 -48.37 -23.06 -46.13
C GLN A 447 -49.66 -23.27 -46.91
N ILE A 448 -50.10 -24.50 -46.91
CA ILE A 448 -51.39 -24.85 -47.55
C ILE A 448 -52.54 -24.10 -46.88
N SER A 449 -53.33 -23.45 -47.69
CA SER A 449 -54.59 -22.84 -47.25
C SER A 449 -55.78 -23.45 -48.03
N TYR A 450 -56.86 -23.70 -47.33
CA TYR A 450 -58.06 -24.22 -47.95
C TYR A 450 -59.30 -23.54 -47.39
N ARG A 451 -60.34 -23.42 -48.24
CA ARG A 451 -61.61 -22.85 -47.89
C ARG A 451 -62.75 -23.76 -48.41
N GLN A 452 -63.63 -24.13 -47.52
CA GLN A 452 -64.79 -24.93 -47.87
C GLN A 452 -65.94 -24.04 -48.23
N ALA A 453 -66.57 -24.35 -49.34
CA ALA A 453 -67.82 -23.71 -49.82
C ALA A 453 -68.80 -24.82 -50.26
N GLY A 454 -69.72 -25.21 -49.37
CA GLY A 454 -70.64 -26.32 -49.60
C GLY A 454 -69.87 -27.66 -49.63
N ASN A 455 -70.11 -28.43 -50.70
CA ASN A 455 -69.45 -29.73 -50.88
C ASN A 455 -68.10 -29.69 -51.67
N VAL A 456 -67.61 -28.47 -51.92
CA VAL A 456 -66.34 -28.25 -52.66
C VAL A 456 -65.36 -27.49 -51.77
N ILE A 457 -64.12 -27.96 -51.71
CA ILE A 457 -63.04 -27.30 -51.07
C ILE A 457 -62.11 -26.72 -52.14
N THR A 458 -61.84 -25.43 -51.97
CA THR A 458 -60.81 -24.74 -52.74
C THR A 458 -59.51 -24.69 -51.91
N TRP A 459 -58.42 -25.11 -52.49
CA TRP A 459 -57.11 -25.13 -51.84
C TRP A 459 -56.08 -24.38 -52.65
N ASN A 460 -55.10 -23.82 -51.98
CA ASN A 460 -53.91 -23.25 -52.60
C ASN A 460 -52.68 -23.44 -51.70
N PHE A 461 -51.55 -23.52 -52.32
CA PHE A 461 -50.24 -23.48 -51.64
C PHE A 461 -49.14 -23.05 -52.64
N ALA A 462 -48.02 -22.62 -52.10
CA ALA A 462 -46.82 -22.32 -52.87
C ALA A 462 -45.64 -23.18 -52.38
N VAL A 463 -44.78 -23.52 -53.30
CA VAL A 463 -43.53 -24.20 -53.01
C VAL A 463 -42.41 -23.46 -53.73
N GLU A 464 -41.29 -23.32 -53.08
CA GLU A 464 -40.11 -22.61 -53.59
C GLU A 464 -39.07 -23.63 -54.05
N LEU A 465 -38.48 -23.42 -55.23
CA LEU A 465 -37.43 -24.31 -55.71
C LEU A 465 -36.20 -24.18 -54.85
N LEU A 466 -35.59 -25.33 -54.55
CA LEU A 466 -34.31 -25.38 -53.85
C LEU A 466 -33.23 -24.94 -54.85
N HIS A 467 -32.62 -23.78 -54.61
CA HIS A 467 -31.41 -23.42 -55.35
C HIS A 467 -30.29 -24.33 -54.85
N VAL A 468 -29.86 -25.24 -55.67
CA VAL A 468 -28.61 -25.97 -55.46
C VAL A 468 -27.48 -24.97 -55.74
N GLU A 469 -26.87 -24.45 -54.66
CA GLU A 469 -25.59 -23.81 -54.75
C GLU A 469 -24.62 -24.84 -55.34
N VAL A 470 -24.22 -24.61 -56.56
CA VAL A 470 -23.15 -25.43 -57.16
C VAL A 470 -21.87 -24.90 -56.50
N GLU A 471 -21.31 -25.67 -55.57
CA GLU A 471 -19.92 -25.48 -55.18
C GLU A 471 -19.07 -25.35 -56.44
N THR A 472 -18.49 -24.20 -56.59
CA THR A 472 -17.47 -23.97 -57.63
C THR A 472 -16.18 -24.63 -57.15
N PRO A 473 -15.50 -25.48 -57.92
CA PRO A 473 -14.22 -26.07 -57.58
C PRO A 473 -13.13 -25.03 -57.36
#